data_2c990c328fb0e815d5e4cb621c43c213
#
_entry.id   2c990c328fb0e815d5e4cb621c43c213
#
_cell.length_a   1.000
_cell.length_b   1.000
_cell.length_c   1.000
_cell.angle_alpha   90.00
_cell.angle_beta   90.00
_cell.angle_gamma   90.00
#
_symmetry.space_group_name_H-M   'P 1'
#
loop_
_entity.id
_entity.type
_entity.pdbx_description
1 polymer ?
#
loop_
_entity_poly.entity_id
_entity_poly.type
_entity_poly.pdbx_seq_one_letter_code
_entity_poly.pdbx_strand_id
1 'polypeptide(L)'
;TRNDFTVLMATLGVFMAPGYFRLTRSTVLAVRNEPYVDAARVSGLGDARILSKHIVKAVYAPVIIQTALTAGLAMGMQAGLQFLGIGGAKTPGWGAMMNEGFRTMLTTPLLLLWPSLALGITIAALAVLGSTLADVVSVKTPVHRRRKRGARGEPAAVTTSTGAIAHKSADSAVQLKNLRVSYATPDGGELEVVHGIDLDVAPGEVLGIVGESGSGKSQTVFSILDLLPAGGACTADAIWIGGRDVTKLPHNERQRLLGHEIGYIPQEPMSNLDPSFTIGHQLTEPLRAVHKLSKADARRRALEVLERVGIVDPPRVMKSYPHQLSGGMAQRVLIAGAIAGKPSVLVADEPTTALDVTVQAEVLELLRELQQEYRMALVIVTHNFGVVADICDRVVVMRNGEIVEVGAVERIFANPASDYTRELIAASLDGAESRSELDAAQAPETRKAVLA
;
A
#
# COMPACT_ATOMS: atom_id res chain seq x y z
N THR A 1 -16.67 50.99 -9.39
CA THR A 1 -16.25 51.30 -8.02
C THR A 1 -15.31 50.23 -7.48
N ARG A 2 -14.58 50.48 -6.35
CA ARG A 2 -13.66 49.54 -5.75
C ARG A 2 -14.37 48.23 -5.32
N ASN A 3 -15.64 48.33 -4.95
CA ASN A 3 -16.48 47.19 -4.58
C ASN A 3 -16.80 46.26 -5.76
N ASP A 4 -16.96 46.77 -6.99
CA ASP A 4 -17.31 45.95 -8.14
C ASP A 4 -16.17 45.01 -8.54
N PHE A 5 -14.92 45.46 -8.40
CA PHE A 5 -13.74 44.62 -8.65
C PHE A 5 -13.59 43.51 -7.63
N THR A 6 -13.81 43.84 -6.34
CA THR A 6 -13.72 42.82 -5.25
C THR A 6 -14.81 41.77 -5.40
N VAL A 7 -16.03 42.14 -5.75
CA VAL A 7 -17.14 41.21 -6.00
C VAL A 7 -16.82 40.32 -7.21
N LEU A 8 -16.27 40.90 -8.30
CA LEU A 8 -15.87 40.11 -9.47
C LEU A 8 -14.83 39.04 -9.12
N MET A 9 -13.77 39.42 -8.38
CA MET A 9 -12.72 38.51 -7.97
C MET A 9 -13.23 37.42 -7.02
N ALA A 10 -14.12 37.77 -6.07
CA ALA A 10 -14.76 36.79 -5.19
C ALA A 10 -15.63 35.81 -5.99
N THR A 11 -16.38 36.28 -6.97
CA THR A 11 -17.20 35.43 -7.84
C THR A 11 -16.35 34.48 -8.67
N LEU A 12 -15.24 34.95 -9.24
CA LEU A 12 -14.27 34.10 -9.96
C LEU A 12 -13.67 33.03 -9.03
N GLY A 13 -13.30 33.40 -7.80
CA GLY A 13 -12.79 32.46 -6.80
C GLY A 13 -13.78 31.34 -6.46
N VAL A 14 -15.05 31.69 -6.26
CA VAL A 14 -16.11 30.72 -6.02
C VAL A 14 -16.32 29.80 -7.23
N PHE A 15 -16.28 30.36 -8.45
CA PHE A 15 -16.41 29.57 -9.69
C PHE A 15 -15.25 28.60 -9.92
N MET A 16 -14.05 28.92 -9.45
CA MET A 16 -12.88 28.04 -9.56
C MET A 16 -12.79 26.98 -8.45
N ALA A 17 -13.48 27.17 -7.32
CA ALA A 17 -13.43 26.24 -6.17
C ALA A 17 -13.80 24.79 -6.50
N PRO A 18 -14.80 24.47 -7.36
CA PRO A 18 -15.11 23.08 -7.74
C PRO A 18 -13.97 22.35 -8.43
N GLY A 19 -13.10 23.08 -9.15
CA GLY A 19 -11.89 22.51 -9.76
C GLY A 19 -10.91 21.98 -8.73
N TYR A 20 -10.64 22.75 -7.69
CA TYR A 20 -9.80 22.34 -6.57
C TYR A 20 -10.39 21.16 -5.78
N PHE A 21 -11.69 21.21 -5.51
CA PHE A 21 -12.37 20.12 -4.82
C PHE A 21 -12.26 18.81 -5.59
N ARG A 22 -12.52 18.82 -6.91
CA ARG A 22 -12.41 17.61 -7.74
C ARG A 22 -10.98 17.07 -7.79
N LEU A 23 -9.99 17.96 -7.99
CA LEU A 23 -8.58 17.56 -7.99
C LEU A 23 -8.16 16.95 -6.66
N THR A 24 -8.41 17.66 -5.56
CA THR A 24 -8.04 17.18 -4.22
C THR A 24 -8.72 15.85 -3.90
N ARG A 25 -10.04 15.73 -4.17
CA ARG A 25 -10.79 14.48 -3.95
C ARG A 25 -10.22 13.32 -4.76
N SER A 26 -9.95 13.52 -6.06
CA SER A 26 -9.41 12.45 -6.91
C SER A 26 -8.01 12.01 -6.45
N THR A 27 -7.16 12.95 -6.05
CA THR A 27 -5.82 12.67 -5.51
C THR A 27 -5.90 11.90 -4.19
N VAL A 28 -6.75 12.35 -3.26
CA VAL A 28 -6.96 11.66 -1.97
C VAL A 28 -7.46 10.24 -2.17
N LEU A 29 -8.45 10.03 -3.06
CA LEU A 29 -8.98 8.69 -3.36
C LEU A 29 -7.93 7.79 -4.01
N ALA A 30 -7.05 8.35 -4.83
CA ALA A 30 -5.94 7.61 -5.42
C ALA A 30 -4.94 7.16 -4.35
N VAL A 31 -4.49 8.09 -3.51
CA VAL A 31 -3.47 7.84 -2.49
C VAL A 31 -3.98 6.95 -1.36
N ARG A 32 -5.25 7.10 -0.97
CA ARG A 32 -5.88 6.27 0.08
C ARG A 32 -5.76 4.77 -0.19
N ASN A 33 -5.68 4.39 -1.46
CA ASN A 33 -5.62 2.99 -1.90
C ASN A 33 -4.19 2.52 -2.21
N GLU A 34 -3.17 3.29 -1.87
CA GLU A 34 -1.78 2.87 -2.05
C GLU A 34 -1.36 1.87 -0.97
N PRO A 35 -0.53 0.85 -1.31
CA PRO A 35 -0.13 -0.20 -0.37
C PRO A 35 0.55 0.32 0.90
N TYR A 36 1.34 1.40 0.82
CA TYR A 36 1.98 1.98 2.01
C TYR A 36 0.99 2.58 3.01
N VAL A 37 -0.19 3.01 2.56
CA VAL A 37 -1.27 3.46 3.45
C VAL A 37 -1.86 2.27 4.21
N ASP A 38 -1.95 1.12 3.56
CA ASP A 38 -2.39 -0.12 4.19
C ASP A 38 -1.37 -0.62 5.22
N ALA A 39 -0.09 -0.60 4.86
CA ALA A 39 0.99 -0.91 5.80
C ALA A 39 0.96 0.00 7.04
N ALA A 40 0.70 1.30 6.86
CA ALA A 40 0.53 2.24 7.96
C ALA A 40 -0.68 1.91 8.85
N ARG A 41 -1.80 1.44 8.27
CA ARG A 41 -2.98 1.00 9.04
C ARG A 41 -2.71 -0.23 9.88
N VAL A 42 -2.11 -1.26 9.29
CA VAL A 42 -1.76 -2.50 10.03
C VAL A 42 -0.79 -2.18 11.15
N SER A 43 0.13 -1.23 10.94
CA SER A 43 1.01 -0.73 12.01
C SER A 43 0.27 0.04 13.13
N GLY A 44 -1.06 0.10 13.11
CA GLY A 44 -1.90 0.72 14.14
C GLY A 44 -1.96 2.26 14.09
N LEU A 45 -1.53 2.90 13.00
CA LEU A 45 -1.61 4.35 12.85
C LEU A 45 -3.07 4.78 12.58
N GLY A 46 -3.62 5.63 13.44
CA GLY A 46 -4.99 6.13 13.31
C GLY A 46 -5.23 6.97 12.05
N ASP A 47 -6.46 6.94 11.51
CA ASP A 47 -6.87 7.60 10.27
C ASP A 47 -6.54 9.10 10.21
N ALA A 48 -6.72 9.84 11.31
CA ALA A 48 -6.37 11.26 11.38
C ALA A 48 -4.87 11.49 11.15
N ARG A 49 -4.00 10.59 11.62
CA ARG A 49 -2.56 10.66 11.42
C ARG A 49 -2.17 10.29 9.99
N ILE A 50 -2.77 9.23 9.45
CA ILE A 50 -2.58 8.82 8.06
C ILE A 50 -3.00 9.95 7.12
N LEU A 51 -4.17 10.54 7.35
CA LEU A 51 -4.65 11.68 6.55
C LEU A 51 -3.67 12.86 6.61
N SER A 52 -3.30 13.29 7.81
CA SER A 52 -2.51 14.53 8.00
C SER A 52 -1.06 14.40 7.56
N LYS A 53 -0.46 13.20 7.62
CA LYS A 53 0.95 13.00 7.32
C LYS A 53 1.20 12.34 5.97
N HIS A 54 0.52 11.26 5.67
CA HIS A 54 0.76 10.47 4.45
C HIS A 54 -0.04 10.99 3.25
N ILE A 55 -1.36 11.20 3.43
CA ILE A 55 -2.22 11.60 2.31
C ILE A 55 -2.01 13.06 1.93
N VAL A 56 -1.97 13.98 2.91
CA VAL A 56 -1.84 15.44 2.64
C VAL A 56 -0.54 15.77 1.92
N LYS A 57 0.57 15.08 2.23
CA LYS A 57 1.85 15.29 1.52
C LYS A 57 1.74 14.98 0.02
N ALA A 58 1.05 13.93 -0.35
CA ALA A 58 0.87 13.58 -1.75
C ALA A 58 -0.04 14.56 -2.50
N VAL A 59 -0.90 15.28 -1.78
CA VAL A 59 -1.80 16.30 -2.35
C VAL A 59 -1.08 17.64 -2.64
N TYR A 60 0.03 17.93 -1.97
CA TYR A 60 0.70 19.24 -2.11
C TYR A 60 1.12 19.55 -3.55
N ALA A 61 1.81 18.64 -4.23
CA ALA A 61 2.31 18.88 -5.57
C ALA A 61 1.19 19.16 -6.59
N PRO A 62 0.13 18.36 -6.72
CA PRO A 62 -1.00 18.66 -7.58
C PRO A 62 -1.69 20.00 -7.26
N VAL A 63 -1.82 20.34 -5.97
CA VAL A 63 -2.45 21.62 -5.54
C VAL A 63 -1.58 22.81 -5.91
N ILE A 64 -0.26 22.73 -5.76
CA ILE A 64 0.68 23.78 -6.15
C ILE A 64 0.58 24.05 -7.66
N ILE A 65 0.62 23.00 -8.49
CA ILE A 65 0.47 23.12 -9.94
C ILE A 65 -0.87 23.76 -10.28
N GLN A 66 -1.96 23.26 -9.71
CA GLN A 66 -3.30 23.79 -9.93
C GLN A 66 -3.40 25.27 -9.53
N THR A 67 -2.76 25.65 -8.41
CA THR A 67 -2.76 27.05 -7.95
C THR A 67 -2.05 27.96 -8.94
N ALA A 68 -0.90 27.58 -9.45
CA ALA A 68 -0.17 28.36 -10.45
C ALA A 68 -0.97 28.52 -11.76
N LEU A 69 -1.57 27.41 -12.25
CA LEU A 69 -2.41 27.45 -13.45
C LEU A 69 -3.68 28.28 -13.24
N THR A 70 -4.32 28.16 -12.09
CA THR A 70 -5.54 28.92 -11.75
C THR A 70 -5.24 30.41 -11.59
N ALA A 71 -4.09 30.74 -11.00
CA ALA A 71 -3.65 32.13 -10.90
C ALA A 71 -3.44 32.75 -12.29
N GLY A 72 -2.76 32.03 -13.20
CA GLY A 72 -2.59 32.46 -14.60
C GLY A 72 -3.92 32.64 -15.33
N LEU A 73 -4.84 31.69 -15.18
CA LEU A 73 -6.18 31.76 -15.74
C LEU A 73 -6.98 32.95 -15.20
N ALA A 74 -6.94 33.18 -13.88
CA ALA A 74 -7.62 34.31 -13.23
C ALA A 74 -7.10 35.67 -13.74
N MET A 75 -5.76 35.79 -13.90
CA MET A 75 -5.15 37.00 -14.49
C MET A 75 -5.58 37.21 -15.94
N GLY A 76 -5.62 36.16 -16.75
CA GLY A 76 -6.10 36.23 -18.14
C GLY A 76 -7.57 36.60 -18.22
N MET A 77 -8.44 36.01 -17.40
CA MET A 77 -9.87 36.35 -17.34
C MET A 77 -10.09 37.79 -16.88
N GLN A 78 -9.36 38.24 -15.85
CA GLN A 78 -9.41 39.61 -15.36
C GLN A 78 -9.00 40.59 -16.45
N ALA A 79 -7.88 40.34 -17.13
CA ALA A 79 -7.41 41.19 -18.22
C ALA A 79 -8.41 41.25 -19.39
N GLY A 80 -9.03 40.09 -19.74
CA GLY A 80 -10.07 40.01 -20.75
C GLY A 80 -11.32 40.81 -20.38
N LEU A 81 -11.80 40.74 -19.14
CA LEU A 81 -12.94 41.52 -18.66
C LEU A 81 -12.64 43.02 -18.65
N GLN A 82 -11.44 43.43 -18.20
CA GLN A 82 -11.00 44.82 -18.25
C GLN A 82 -10.86 45.33 -19.69
N PHE A 83 -10.38 44.49 -20.62
CA PHE A 83 -10.32 44.82 -22.05
C PHE A 83 -11.72 45.09 -22.63
N LEU A 84 -12.74 44.35 -22.20
CA LEU A 84 -14.13 44.58 -22.57
C LEU A 84 -14.78 45.78 -21.83
N GLY A 85 -14.04 46.45 -20.93
CA GLY A 85 -14.55 47.56 -20.13
C GLY A 85 -15.36 47.15 -18.89
N ILE A 86 -15.38 45.87 -18.54
CA ILE A 86 -16.08 45.33 -17.38
C ILE A 86 -15.14 45.32 -16.16
N GLY A 87 -15.57 45.80 -15.01
CA GLY A 87 -14.79 45.81 -13.78
C GLY A 87 -14.01 47.06 -13.44
N GLY A 88 -14.34 48.20 -14.07
CA GLY A 88 -13.82 49.51 -13.73
C GLY A 88 -12.72 50.02 -14.68
N ALA A 89 -13.10 50.76 -15.69
CA ALA A 89 -12.18 51.36 -16.67
C ALA A 89 -11.14 52.33 -16.08
N LYS A 90 -11.25 52.70 -14.80
CA LYS A 90 -10.33 53.62 -14.10
C LYS A 90 -9.26 52.90 -13.24
N THR A 91 -9.32 51.58 -13.10
CA THR A 91 -8.28 50.84 -12.37
C THR A 91 -7.14 50.50 -13.32
N PRO A 92 -5.89 50.91 -13.04
CA PRO A 92 -4.76 50.56 -13.88
C PRO A 92 -4.57 49.05 -13.88
N GLY A 93 -4.48 48.47 -15.08
CA GLY A 93 -4.29 47.05 -15.28
C GLY A 93 -3.96 46.72 -16.72
N TRP A 94 -3.34 45.59 -16.99
CA TRP A 94 -2.94 45.21 -18.35
C TRP A 94 -4.11 45.13 -19.31
N GLY A 95 -5.29 44.66 -18.87
CA GLY A 95 -6.49 44.63 -19.70
C GLY A 95 -7.00 46.03 -20.10
N ALA A 96 -6.98 47.02 -19.19
CA ALA A 96 -7.32 48.39 -19.48
C ALA A 96 -6.33 49.02 -20.47
N MET A 97 -5.01 48.77 -20.28
CA MET A 97 -3.96 49.24 -21.23
C MET A 97 -4.13 48.59 -22.62
N MET A 98 -4.50 47.31 -22.66
CA MET A 98 -4.80 46.62 -23.94
C MET A 98 -6.02 47.25 -24.63
N ASN A 99 -7.07 47.60 -23.90
CA ASN A 99 -8.24 48.30 -24.46
C ASN A 99 -7.88 49.62 -25.06
N GLU A 100 -7.05 50.42 -24.37
CA GLU A 100 -6.58 51.72 -24.88
C GLU A 100 -5.68 51.55 -26.11
N GLY A 101 -4.74 50.60 -26.06
CA GLY A 101 -3.90 50.23 -27.20
C GLY A 101 -4.70 49.75 -28.41
N PHE A 102 -5.78 49.02 -28.18
CA PHE A 102 -6.69 48.60 -29.25
C PHE A 102 -7.43 49.79 -29.92
N ARG A 103 -7.89 50.76 -29.13
CA ARG A 103 -8.56 51.97 -29.66
C ARG A 103 -7.63 52.83 -30.51
N THR A 104 -6.34 52.80 -30.20
CA THR A 104 -5.31 53.58 -30.92
C THR A 104 -4.47 52.73 -31.88
N MET A 105 -4.91 51.51 -32.20
CA MET A 105 -4.14 50.51 -32.95
C MET A 105 -3.70 50.99 -34.33
N LEU A 106 -4.52 51.83 -34.99
CA LEU A 106 -4.20 52.39 -36.32
C LEU A 106 -3.11 53.45 -36.28
N THR A 107 -2.91 54.13 -35.14
CA THR A 107 -1.91 55.20 -34.99
C THR A 107 -0.67 54.73 -34.18
N THR A 108 -0.85 53.90 -33.18
CA THR A 108 0.21 53.41 -32.27
C THR A 108 0.08 51.93 -31.96
N PRO A 109 0.38 51.01 -32.93
CA PRO A 109 0.15 49.60 -32.78
C PRO A 109 0.99 48.95 -31.66
N LEU A 110 2.15 49.47 -31.32
CA LEU A 110 3.03 48.98 -30.26
C LEU A 110 2.43 49.14 -28.86
N LEU A 111 1.45 50.02 -28.67
CA LEU A 111 0.82 50.22 -27.36
C LEU A 111 0.00 49.02 -26.92
N LEU A 112 -0.53 48.23 -27.86
CA LEU A 112 -1.21 46.93 -27.57
C LEU A 112 -0.23 45.82 -27.29
N LEU A 113 0.96 45.82 -27.92
CA LEU A 113 1.93 44.72 -27.83
C LEU A 113 2.52 44.58 -26.42
N TRP A 114 2.92 45.69 -25.79
CA TRP A 114 3.62 45.66 -24.50
C TRP A 114 2.80 45.06 -23.35
N PRO A 115 1.56 45.47 -23.09
CA PRO A 115 0.74 44.87 -22.01
C PRO A 115 0.36 43.43 -22.32
N SER A 116 0.17 43.04 -23.58
CA SER A 116 -0.11 41.68 -23.99
C SER A 116 1.11 40.77 -23.72
N LEU A 117 2.32 41.24 -24.06
CA LEU A 117 3.56 40.51 -23.82
C LEU A 117 3.84 40.39 -22.32
N ALA A 118 3.66 41.45 -21.54
CA ALA A 118 3.84 41.46 -20.09
C ALA A 118 2.90 40.45 -19.41
N LEU A 119 1.63 40.43 -19.80
CA LEU A 119 0.64 39.47 -19.30
C LEU A 119 1.05 38.01 -19.66
N GLY A 120 1.41 37.77 -20.92
CA GLY A 120 1.82 36.47 -21.41
C GLY A 120 3.06 35.92 -20.69
N ILE A 121 4.09 36.76 -20.53
CA ILE A 121 5.31 36.38 -19.80
C ILE A 121 5.00 36.07 -18.32
N THR A 122 4.15 36.87 -17.68
CA THR A 122 3.79 36.66 -16.27
C THR A 122 3.04 35.35 -16.07
N ILE A 123 2.07 35.03 -16.95
CA ILE A 123 1.33 33.75 -16.91
C ILE A 123 2.30 32.56 -17.14
N ALA A 124 3.18 32.69 -18.15
CA ALA A 124 4.18 31.66 -18.43
C ALA A 124 5.15 31.45 -17.24
N ALA A 125 5.63 32.56 -16.65
CA ALA A 125 6.50 32.48 -15.46
C ALA A 125 5.83 31.82 -14.26
N LEU A 126 4.54 32.12 -14.01
CA LEU A 126 3.75 31.47 -12.97
C LEU A 126 3.59 29.96 -13.23
N ALA A 127 3.32 29.57 -14.46
CA ALA A 127 3.18 28.16 -14.84
C ALA A 127 4.50 27.39 -14.63
N VAL A 128 5.63 27.96 -15.08
CA VAL A 128 6.98 27.38 -14.88
C VAL A 128 7.33 27.34 -13.40
N LEU A 129 7.07 28.41 -12.65
CA LEU A 129 7.33 28.43 -11.21
C LEU A 129 6.52 27.36 -10.48
N GLY A 130 5.23 27.23 -10.82
CA GLY A 130 4.36 26.22 -10.24
C GLY A 130 4.82 24.79 -10.50
N SER A 131 5.21 24.48 -11.74
CA SER A 131 5.74 23.16 -12.11
C SER A 131 7.08 22.87 -11.42
N THR A 132 8.00 23.82 -11.41
CA THR A 132 9.31 23.67 -10.76
C THR A 132 9.17 23.48 -9.24
N LEU A 133 8.30 24.26 -8.60
CA LEU A 133 8.03 24.13 -7.17
C LEU A 133 7.38 22.78 -6.84
N ALA A 134 6.46 22.32 -7.68
CA ALA A 134 5.86 21.01 -7.55
C ALA A 134 6.89 19.88 -7.71
N ASP A 135 7.83 19.98 -8.65
CA ASP A 135 8.92 19.01 -8.84
C ASP A 135 9.86 18.93 -7.62
N VAL A 136 10.10 20.05 -6.95
CA VAL A 136 10.89 20.09 -5.70
C VAL A 136 10.13 19.46 -4.53
N VAL A 137 8.81 19.64 -4.48
CA VAL A 137 7.97 19.11 -3.39
C VAL A 137 7.53 17.68 -3.66
N SER A 138 7.38 17.28 -4.94
CA SER A 138 7.04 15.92 -5.31
C SER A 138 8.26 15.01 -5.19
N VAL A 139 8.17 14.01 -4.35
CA VAL A 139 9.10 12.87 -4.42
C VAL A 139 8.75 12.10 -5.69
N LYS A 140 9.72 11.97 -6.62
CA LYS A 140 9.54 11.21 -7.86
C LYS A 140 9.20 9.77 -7.52
N THR A 141 7.93 9.45 -7.52
CA THR A 141 7.45 8.08 -7.39
C THR A 141 7.63 7.41 -8.76
N PRO A 142 8.33 6.27 -8.88
CA PRO A 142 8.32 5.49 -10.11
C PRO A 142 6.87 5.12 -10.41
N VAL A 143 6.40 5.49 -11.61
CA VAL A 143 5.05 5.12 -12.05
C VAL A 143 5.02 3.61 -12.27
N HIS A 144 4.71 2.86 -11.23
CA HIS A 144 4.35 1.46 -11.39
C HIS A 144 3.01 1.39 -12.13
N ARG A 145 2.98 0.70 -13.26
CA ARG A 145 1.79 0.47 -14.07
C ARG A 145 0.76 -0.25 -13.21
N ARG A 146 -0.20 0.50 -12.72
CA ARG A 146 -1.28 0.09 -11.83
C ARG A 146 -2.09 -1.05 -12.43
N ARG A 147 -2.01 -2.23 -11.85
CA ARG A 147 -3.10 -3.20 -11.94
C ARG A 147 -4.31 -2.51 -11.30
N LYS A 148 -5.45 -2.42 -12.03
CA LYS A 148 -6.69 -1.83 -11.51
C LYS A 148 -7.14 -2.61 -10.27
N ARG A 149 -6.70 -2.19 -9.10
CA ARG A 149 -7.37 -2.56 -7.85
C ARG A 149 -8.68 -1.79 -7.82
N GLY A 150 -9.79 -2.47 -7.57
CA GLY A 150 -11.09 -1.81 -7.42
C GLY A 150 -11.03 -0.71 -6.36
N ALA A 151 -11.79 0.36 -6.54
CA ALA A 151 -11.83 1.45 -5.58
C ALA A 151 -12.21 0.89 -4.21
N ARG A 152 -11.45 1.26 -3.16
CA ARG A 152 -11.78 0.90 -1.77
C ARG A 152 -12.98 1.73 -1.33
N GLY A 153 -14.05 1.06 -0.88
CA GLY A 153 -15.14 1.67 -0.11
C GLY A 153 -14.74 1.96 1.34
N GLU A 154 -15.66 2.31 2.15
CA GLU A 154 -15.49 2.40 3.60
C GLU A 154 -15.00 1.06 4.17
N PRO A 155 -14.26 1.05 5.31
CA PRO A 155 -13.80 -0.17 5.93
C PRO A 155 -14.95 -1.17 6.04
N ALA A 156 -14.72 -2.42 5.60
CA ALA A 156 -15.71 -3.47 5.72
C ALA A 156 -16.10 -3.61 7.19
N ALA A 157 -17.38 -3.47 7.50
CA ALA A 157 -17.85 -3.76 8.83
C ALA A 157 -17.76 -5.27 9.06
N VAL A 158 -17.02 -5.68 10.09
CA VAL A 158 -17.10 -7.06 10.58
C VAL A 158 -18.43 -7.18 11.30
N THR A 159 -19.37 -7.88 10.68
CA THR A 159 -20.66 -8.20 11.29
C THR A 159 -20.54 -9.54 12.02
N THR A 160 -20.93 -9.58 13.28
CA THR A 160 -21.00 -10.84 14.03
C THR A 160 -22.20 -11.62 13.53
N SER A 161 -22.03 -12.83 13.03
CA SER A 161 -23.14 -13.73 12.73
C SER A 161 -23.81 -14.12 14.06
N THR A 162 -25.15 -14.16 14.05
CA THR A 162 -25.95 -14.49 15.25
C THR A 162 -25.93 -16.00 15.49
N GLY A 163 -24.77 -16.55 15.82
CA GLY A 163 -24.55 -17.95 16.13
C GLY A 163 -23.93 -18.14 17.52
N ALA A 164 -23.83 -19.37 17.99
CA ALA A 164 -23.40 -19.76 19.32
C ALA A 164 -22.14 -19.00 19.79
N ILE A 165 -22.08 -18.67 21.08
CA ILE A 165 -20.93 -18.00 21.70
C ILE A 165 -19.66 -18.81 21.38
N ALA A 166 -18.80 -18.27 20.51
CA ALA A 166 -17.54 -18.89 20.15
C ALA A 166 -16.58 -18.80 21.36
N HIS A 167 -16.12 -19.94 21.84
CA HIS A 167 -15.14 -20.02 22.92
C HIS A 167 -13.73 -19.96 22.33
N LYS A 168 -12.84 -19.19 22.95
CA LYS A 168 -11.41 -19.16 22.64
C LYS A 168 -10.84 -20.56 22.91
N SER A 169 -10.06 -21.11 21.96
CA SER A 169 -9.13 -22.22 22.26
C SER A 169 -8.05 -21.71 23.22
N ALA A 170 -7.76 -22.44 24.27
CA ALA A 170 -6.91 -21.97 25.38
C ALA A 170 -5.50 -21.55 24.91
N ASP A 171 -5.01 -22.11 23.79
CA ASP A 171 -3.62 -22.02 23.33
C ASP A 171 -3.48 -21.43 21.89
N SER A 172 -4.39 -20.57 21.42
CA SER A 172 -4.28 -19.99 20.07
C SER A 172 -3.82 -18.53 20.09
N ALA A 173 -2.82 -18.18 19.26
CA ALA A 173 -2.40 -16.82 18.99
C ALA A 173 -3.39 -16.10 18.06
N VAL A 174 -3.90 -16.84 17.04
CA VAL A 174 -5.00 -16.41 16.15
C VAL A 174 -6.02 -17.53 16.08
N GLN A 175 -7.31 -17.18 16.11
CA GLN A 175 -8.40 -18.11 15.86
C GLN A 175 -9.49 -17.44 15.05
N LEU A 176 -9.87 -18.09 13.96
CA LEU A 176 -11.01 -17.69 13.11
C LEU A 176 -12.12 -18.74 13.26
N LYS A 177 -13.35 -18.30 13.39
CA LYS A 177 -14.52 -19.16 13.42
C LYS A 177 -15.54 -18.70 12.41
N ASN A 178 -15.91 -19.61 11.50
CA ASN A 178 -16.90 -19.41 10.45
C ASN A 178 -16.64 -18.09 9.66
N LEU A 179 -15.37 -17.87 9.27
CA LEU A 179 -14.99 -16.67 8.53
C LEU A 179 -15.53 -16.75 7.11
N ARG A 180 -16.31 -15.74 6.72
CA ARG A 180 -16.85 -15.55 5.37
C ARG A 180 -16.43 -14.20 4.83
N VAL A 181 -16.11 -14.15 3.56
CA VAL A 181 -15.80 -12.90 2.85
C VAL A 181 -16.62 -12.83 1.58
N SER A 182 -17.34 -11.73 1.40
CA SER A 182 -18.16 -11.49 0.23
C SER A 182 -17.93 -10.11 -0.37
N TYR A 183 -18.28 -9.95 -1.63
CA TYR A 183 -18.20 -8.70 -2.38
C TYR A 183 -19.53 -8.41 -3.06
N ALA A 184 -19.99 -7.16 -2.95
CA ALA A 184 -21.16 -6.71 -3.72
C ALA A 184 -20.87 -6.75 -5.22
N THR A 185 -21.75 -7.37 -5.99
CA THR A 185 -21.68 -7.37 -7.46
C THR A 185 -22.40 -6.17 -8.06
N PRO A 186 -22.04 -5.71 -9.27
CA PRO A 186 -22.72 -4.57 -9.93
C PRO A 186 -24.22 -4.78 -10.13
N ASP A 187 -24.66 -6.03 -10.21
CA ASP A 187 -26.07 -6.41 -10.41
C ASP A 187 -26.88 -6.44 -9.12
N GLY A 188 -26.30 -5.98 -8.01
CA GLY A 188 -26.96 -5.97 -6.69
C GLY A 188 -26.94 -7.32 -5.97
N GLY A 189 -26.23 -8.32 -6.48
CA GLY A 189 -25.96 -9.59 -5.84
C GLY A 189 -24.75 -9.54 -4.93
N GLU A 190 -24.42 -10.68 -4.32
CA GLU A 190 -23.26 -10.87 -3.46
C GLU A 190 -22.45 -12.06 -3.97
N LEU A 191 -21.14 -11.88 -4.12
CA LEU A 191 -20.20 -12.94 -4.49
C LEU A 191 -19.40 -13.30 -3.24
N GLU A 192 -19.67 -14.45 -2.66
CA GLU A 192 -18.88 -15.00 -1.56
C GLU A 192 -17.57 -15.57 -2.12
N VAL A 193 -16.44 -15.22 -1.52
CA VAL A 193 -15.09 -15.64 -1.95
C VAL A 193 -14.34 -16.41 -0.88
N VAL A 194 -14.84 -16.42 0.37
CA VAL A 194 -14.42 -17.30 1.47
C VAL A 194 -15.67 -17.83 2.15
N HIS A 195 -15.79 -19.14 2.28
CA HIS A 195 -17.04 -19.86 2.54
C HIS A 195 -17.09 -20.48 3.95
N GLY A 196 -16.95 -19.66 5.01
CA GLY A 196 -17.12 -20.14 6.39
C GLY A 196 -15.97 -21.01 6.88
N ILE A 197 -14.75 -20.50 6.79
CA ILE A 197 -13.56 -21.24 7.23
C ILE A 197 -13.30 -21.11 8.73
N ASP A 198 -12.82 -22.19 9.31
CA ASP A 198 -12.26 -22.25 10.66
C ASP A 198 -10.73 -22.41 10.56
N LEU A 199 -9.99 -21.58 11.29
CA LEU A 199 -8.54 -21.59 11.32
C LEU A 199 -8.04 -21.25 12.72
N ASP A 200 -7.02 -21.94 13.18
CA ASP A 200 -6.30 -21.62 14.42
C ASP A 200 -4.80 -21.66 14.18
N VAL A 201 -4.05 -20.84 14.92
CA VAL A 201 -2.59 -20.79 14.91
C VAL A 201 -2.12 -20.75 16.35
N ALA A 202 -1.28 -21.71 16.74
CA ALA A 202 -0.73 -21.75 18.08
C ALA A 202 0.40 -20.72 18.27
N PRO A 203 0.68 -20.26 19.50
CA PRO A 203 1.87 -19.45 19.78
C PRO A 203 3.15 -20.18 19.41
N GLY A 204 4.01 -19.51 18.65
CA GLY A 204 5.28 -20.11 18.19
C GLY A 204 5.14 -21.10 17.03
N GLU A 205 3.96 -21.29 16.46
CA GLU A 205 3.70 -22.11 15.27
C GLU A 205 3.97 -21.35 13.99
N VAL A 206 4.52 -22.03 12.98
CA VAL A 206 4.61 -21.54 11.61
C VAL A 206 3.54 -22.23 10.76
N LEU A 207 2.50 -21.48 10.40
CA LEU A 207 1.39 -21.96 9.57
C LEU A 207 1.52 -21.47 8.13
N GLY A 208 1.58 -22.39 7.17
CA GLY A 208 1.50 -22.11 5.75
C GLY A 208 0.05 -22.10 5.25
N ILE A 209 -0.34 -21.11 4.47
CA ILE A 209 -1.62 -21.09 3.72
C ILE A 209 -1.29 -21.16 2.24
N VAL A 210 -1.66 -22.26 1.58
CA VAL A 210 -1.34 -22.51 0.16
C VAL A 210 -2.58 -22.74 -0.68
N GLY A 211 -2.43 -22.66 -1.99
CA GLY A 211 -3.47 -22.87 -2.99
C GLY A 211 -3.26 -22.04 -4.23
N GLU A 212 -4.03 -22.25 -5.28
CA GLU A 212 -3.96 -21.49 -6.52
C GLU A 212 -4.31 -20.01 -6.35
N SER A 213 -3.97 -19.19 -7.37
CA SER A 213 -4.42 -17.80 -7.42
C SER A 213 -5.95 -17.74 -7.44
N GLY A 214 -6.54 -16.94 -6.53
CA GLY A 214 -8.00 -16.84 -6.39
C GLY A 214 -8.63 -17.83 -5.41
N SER A 215 -7.86 -18.69 -4.75
CA SER A 215 -8.40 -19.66 -3.77
C SER A 215 -8.88 -19.05 -2.43
N GLY A 216 -8.74 -17.73 -2.23
CA GLY A 216 -9.20 -17.04 -1.01
C GLY A 216 -8.12 -16.73 0.03
N LYS A 217 -6.86 -17.18 -0.14
CA LYS A 217 -5.75 -17.00 0.82
C LYS A 217 -5.56 -15.55 1.30
N SER A 218 -5.32 -14.65 0.35
CA SER A 218 -5.10 -13.22 0.68
C SER A 218 -6.35 -12.58 1.27
N GLN A 219 -7.57 -13.03 0.89
CA GLN A 219 -8.81 -12.54 1.50
C GLN A 219 -8.95 -12.96 2.95
N THR A 220 -8.56 -14.18 3.28
CA THR A 220 -8.51 -14.69 4.65
C THR A 220 -7.55 -13.85 5.50
N VAL A 221 -6.33 -13.62 5.01
CA VAL A 221 -5.33 -12.78 5.70
C VAL A 221 -5.77 -11.33 5.81
N PHE A 222 -6.33 -10.74 4.75
CA PHE A 222 -6.82 -9.36 4.79
C PHE A 222 -8.01 -9.19 5.75
N SER A 223 -8.79 -10.24 5.99
CA SER A 223 -9.83 -10.22 7.03
C SER A 223 -9.24 -10.14 8.43
N ILE A 224 -8.15 -10.87 8.70
CA ILE A 224 -7.39 -10.77 9.98
C ILE A 224 -6.84 -9.35 10.17
N LEU A 225 -6.27 -8.78 9.10
CA LEU A 225 -5.57 -7.48 9.10
C LEU A 225 -6.51 -6.27 8.99
N ASP A 226 -7.82 -6.46 8.82
CA ASP A 226 -8.79 -5.38 8.52
C ASP A 226 -8.46 -4.61 7.23
N LEU A 227 -7.97 -5.32 6.21
CA LEU A 227 -7.48 -4.78 4.94
C LEU A 227 -8.30 -5.18 3.72
N LEU A 228 -9.52 -5.66 3.89
CA LEU A 228 -10.34 -6.06 2.75
C LEU A 228 -10.50 -4.92 1.74
N PRO A 229 -10.38 -5.20 0.43
CA PRO A 229 -10.66 -4.22 -0.61
C PRO A 229 -12.08 -3.64 -0.51
N ALA A 230 -12.28 -2.49 -1.16
CA ALA A 230 -13.56 -1.82 -1.23
C ALA A 230 -14.70 -2.73 -1.72
N GLY A 231 -15.83 -2.67 -1.05
CA GLY A 231 -17.00 -3.52 -1.32
C GLY A 231 -16.88 -4.92 -0.75
N GLY A 232 -15.75 -5.27 -0.10
CA GLY A 232 -15.62 -6.51 0.65
C GLY A 232 -16.29 -6.40 2.01
N ALA A 233 -17.06 -7.42 2.38
CA ALA A 233 -17.64 -7.60 3.69
C ALA A 233 -17.07 -8.86 4.33
N CYS A 234 -16.70 -8.76 5.61
CA CYS A 234 -16.25 -9.89 6.41
C CYS A 234 -17.30 -10.18 7.48
N THR A 235 -17.73 -11.44 7.56
CA THR A 235 -18.57 -11.95 8.64
C THR A 235 -17.88 -13.13 9.29
N ALA A 236 -17.94 -13.22 10.62
CA ALA A 236 -17.36 -14.34 11.36
C ALA A 236 -18.13 -14.50 12.70
N ASP A 237 -18.16 -15.71 13.22
CA ASP A 237 -18.67 -15.95 14.58
C ASP A 237 -17.72 -15.35 15.61
N ALA A 238 -16.42 -15.48 15.38
CA ALA A 238 -15.39 -14.81 16.15
C ALA A 238 -14.05 -14.74 15.39
N ILE A 239 -13.29 -13.66 15.64
CA ILE A 239 -11.87 -13.54 15.26
C ILE A 239 -11.11 -13.19 16.54
N TRP A 240 -10.31 -14.12 17.03
CA TRP A 240 -9.49 -13.94 18.22
C TRP A 240 -8.04 -13.67 17.85
N ILE A 241 -7.46 -12.61 18.42
CA ILE A 241 -6.06 -12.22 18.21
C ILE A 241 -5.49 -11.80 19.58
N GLY A 242 -4.35 -12.38 19.96
CA GLY A 242 -3.74 -12.08 21.26
C GLY A 242 -4.68 -12.27 22.45
N GLY A 243 -5.62 -13.22 22.33
CA GLY A 243 -6.57 -13.52 23.39
C GLY A 243 -7.81 -12.62 23.46
N ARG A 244 -8.03 -11.72 22.48
CA ARG A 244 -9.19 -10.82 22.42
C ARG A 244 -10.01 -11.05 21.16
N ASP A 245 -11.32 -11.04 21.29
CA ASP A 245 -12.26 -11.11 20.17
C ASP A 245 -12.35 -9.74 19.50
N VAL A 246 -11.78 -9.63 18.30
CA VAL A 246 -11.71 -8.35 17.54
C VAL A 246 -13.01 -8.02 16.83
N THR A 247 -13.94 -8.99 16.67
CA THR A 247 -15.24 -8.75 16.03
C THR A 247 -16.11 -7.80 16.85
N LYS A 248 -15.91 -7.80 18.17
CA LYS A 248 -16.68 -7.01 19.14
C LYS A 248 -16.08 -5.65 19.46
N LEU A 249 -14.88 -5.38 18.96
CA LEU A 249 -14.16 -4.13 19.26
C LEU A 249 -14.59 -3.00 18.32
N PRO A 250 -14.73 -1.77 18.84
CA PRO A 250 -14.82 -0.58 18.00
C PRO A 250 -13.61 -0.47 17.07
N HIS A 251 -13.79 0.06 15.86
CA HIS A 251 -12.74 0.16 14.84
C HIS A 251 -11.42 0.72 15.38
N ASN A 252 -11.44 1.81 16.13
CA ASN A 252 -10.23 2.43 16.69
C ASN A 252 -9.48 1.53 17.70
N GLU A 253 -10.21 0.73 18.50
CA GLU A 253 -9.60 -0.19 19.45
C GLU A 253 -9.04 -1.42 18.74
N ARG A 254 -9.79 -1.93 17.76
CA ARG A 254 -9.34 -3.01 16.88
C ARG A 254 -8.05 -2.62 16.16
N GLN A 255 -7.98 -1.45 15.54
CA GLN A 255 -6.79 -0.97 14.84
C GLN A 255 -5.57 -0.86 15.76
N ARG A 256 -5.74 -0.37 17.00
CA ARG A 256 -4.65 -0.32 17.99
C ARG A 256 -4.20 -1.70 18.42
N LEU A 257 -5.14 -2.62 18.64
CA LEU A 257 -4.81 -4.01 18.99
C LEU A 257 -3.99 -4.66 17.88
N LEU A 258 -4.45 -4.55 16.63
CA LEU A 258 -3.72 -5.09 15.48
C LEU A 258 -2.30 -4.53 15.42
N GLY A 259 -2.11 -3.21 15.60
CA GLY A 259 -0.79 -2.58 15.59
C GLY A 259 0.13 -3.00 16.75
N HIS A 260 -0.41 -3.59 17.83
CA HIS A 260 0.38 -4.17 18.93
C HIS A 260 0.68 -5.65 18.74
N GLU A 261 -0.32 -6.41 18.27
CA GLU A 261 -0.28 -7.86 18.26
C GLU A 261 0.20 -8.44 16.93
N ILE A 262 0.04 -7.69 15.82
CA ILE A 262 0.34 -8.20 14.49
C ILE A 262 1.45 -7.39 13.82
N GLY A 263 2.48 -8.11 13.33
CA GLY A 263 3.40 -7.63 12.31
C GLY A 263 2.92 -8.08 10.93
N TYR A 264 3.08 -7.26 9.91
CA TYR A 264 2.69 -7.60 8.54
C TYR A 264 3.82 -7.36 7.55
N ILE A 265 4.14 -8.38 6.77
CA ILE A 265 5.10 -8.34 5.66
C ILE A 265 4.30 -8.51 4.36
N PRO A 266 4.13 -7.44 3.57
CA PRO A 266 3.38 -7.49 2.32
C PRO A 266 4.19 -8.06 1.16
N GLN A 267 3.51 -8.43 0.08
CA GLN A 267 4.06 -9.07 -1.12
C GLN A 267 5.10 -8.22 -1.87
N GLU A 268 4.85 -6.90 -2.01
CA GLU A 268 5.72 -5.99 -2.79
C GLU A 268 6.43 -4.98 -1.88
N PRO A 269 7.76 -5.11 -1.66
CA PRO A 269 8.46 -4.24 -0.71
C PRO A 269 8.41 -2.76 -1.05
N MET A 270 8.66 -2.41 -2.32
CA MET A 270 8.82 -1.01 -2.72
C MET A 270 7.52 -0.21 -2.70
N SER A 271 6.39 -0.84 -2.98
CA SER A 271 5.07 -0.20 -2.98
C SER A 271 4.49 -0.02 -1.57
N ASN A 272 5.03 -0.75 -0.59
CA ASN A 272 4.59 -0.68 0.80
C ASN A 272 5.42 0.27 1.68
N LEU A 273 6.46 0.88 1.12
CA LEU A 273 7.21 1.96 1.74
C LEU A 273 6.76 3.31 1.17
N ASP A 274 6.39 4.27 2.03
CA ASP A 274 5.97 5.60 1.60
C ASP A 274 7.17 6.37 1.01
N PRO A 275 7.14 6.70 -0.31
CA PRO A 275 8.26 7.37 -0.96
C PRO A 275 8.53 8.78 -0.43
N SER A 276 7.57 9.38 0.27
CA SER A 276 7.66 10.75 0.80
C SER A 276 8.43 10.84 2.12
N PHE A 277 8.78 9.71 2.74
CA PHE A 277 9.46 9.66 4.03
C PHE A 277 10.72 8.82 3.99
N THR A 278 11.69 9.20 4.83
CA THR A 278 12.87 8.36 5.06
C THR A 278 12.48 7.08 5.79
N ILE A 279 13.28 6.03 5.62
CA ILE A 279 13.10 4.74 6.31
C ILE A 279 13.04 4.94 7.83
N GLY A 280 13.92 5.78 8.38
CA GLY A 280 13.92 6.05 9.81
C GLY A 280 12.63 6.71 10.32
N HIS A 281 11.98 7.54 9.51
CA HIS A 281 10.67 8.08 9.86
C HIS A 281 9.62 6.98 9.92
N GLN A 282 9.57 6.14 8.90
CA GLN A 282 8.57 5.07 8.74
C GLN A 282 8.70 4.02 9.84
N LEU A 283 9.91 3.63 10.23
CA LEU A 283 10.14 2.68 11.33
C LEU A 283 9.83 3.28 12.71
N THR A 284 10.16 4.55 12.93
CA THR A 284 9.99 5.16 14.26
C THR A 284 8.59 5.70 14.51
N GLU A 285 7.80 5.98 13.48
CA GLU A 285 6.47 6.55 13.66
C GLU A 285 5.48 5.59 14.35
N PRO A 286 5.33 4.32 13.97
CA PRO A 286 4.50 3.35 14.68
C PRO A 286 4.97 3.14 16.13
N LEU A 287 6.27 3.01 16.34
CA LEU A 287 6.86 2.84 17.68
C LEU A 287 6.49 3.97 18.63
N ARG A 288 6.45 5.21 18.13
CA ARG A 288 6.07 6.39 18.91
C ARG A 288 4.55 6.55 19.06
N ALA A 289 3.81 6.27 18.00
CA ALA A 289 2.36 6.52 17.97
C ALA A 289 1.57 5.43 18.69
N VAL A 290 1.93 4.16 18.47
CA VAL A 290 1.22 2.98 18.97
C VAL A 290 1.87 2.50 20.26
N HIS A 291 3.17 2.22 20.24
CA HIS A 291 3.91 1.67 21.40
C HIS A 291 4.37 2.74 22.41
N LYS A 292 4.08 4.03 22.15
CA LYS A 292 4.35 5.15 23.07
C LYS A 292 5.82 5.34 23.45
N LEU A 293 6.75 4.85 22.65
CA LEU A 293 8.18 5.04 22.89
C LEU A 293 8.60 6.51 22.74
N SER A 294 9.60 6.91 23.52
CA SER A 294 10.26 8.21 23.33
C SER A 294 10.93 8.27 21.93
N LYS A 295 11.26 9.48 21.45
CA LYS A 295 11.98 9.65 20.18
C LYS A 295 13.34 8.92 20.20
N ALA A 296 14.03 8.95 21.33
CA ALA A 296 15.33 8.30 21.50
C ALA A 296 15.21 6.78 21.50
N ASP A 297 14.24 6.22 22.24
CA ASP A 297 14.01 4.79 22.34
C ASP A 297 13.49 4.20 21.02
N ALA A 298 12.56 4.90 20.35
CA ALA A 298 12.09 4.49 19.02
C ALA A 298 13.24 4.45 17.99
N ARG A 299 14.15 5.46 18.04
CA ARG A 299 15.32 5.47 17.15
C ARG A 299 16.28 4.33 17.49
N ARG A 300 16.57 4.09 18.76
CA ARG A 300 17.43 2.97 19.21
C ARG A 300 16.83 1.64 18.72
N ARG A 301 15.54 1.42 18.99
CA ARG A 301 14.85 0.20 18.57
C ARG A 301 14.86 0.02 17.05
N ALA A 302 14.65 1.07 16.27
CA ALA A 302 14.73 1.02 14.81
C ALA A 302 16.13 0.63 14.33
N LEU A 303 17.20 1.12 14.95
CA LEU A 303 18.58 0.73 14.61
C LEU A 303 18.85 -0.74 14.96
N GLU A 304 18.44 -1.19 16.15
CA GLU A 304 18.57 -2.58 16.62
C GLU A 304 17.90 -3.57 15.65
N VAL A 305 16.65 -3.30 15.21
CA VAL A 305 15.95 -4.21 14.29
C VAL A 305 16.54 -4.17 12.90
N LEU A 306 17.04 -3.04 12.40
CA LEU A 306 17.73 -2.96 11.11
C LEU A 306 19.04 -3.77 11.14
N GLU A 307 19.80 -3.72 12.21
CA GLU A 307 21.00 -4.53 12.39
C GLU A 307 20.64 -6.01 12.46
N ARG A 308 19.58 -6.38 13.22
CA ARG A 308 19.10 -7.76 13.37
C ARG A 308 18.66 -8.39 12.03
N VAL A 309 18.08 -7.62 11.12
CA VAL A 309 17.71 -8.13 9.78
C VAL A 309 18.87 -8.08 8.77
N GLY A 310 20.11 -7.81 9.23
CA GLY A 310 21.31 -7.87 8.39
C GLY A 310 21.54 -6.64 7.51
N ILE A 311 21.05 -5.47 7.89
CA ILE A 311 21.41 -4.20 7.23
C ILE A 311 22.81 -3.78 7.69
N VAL A 312 23.76 -3.65 6.75
CA VAL A 312 25.19 -3.38 7.05
C VAL A 312 25.40 -1.98 7.69
N ASP A 313 24.67 -0.95 7.22
CA ASP A 313 24.79 0.41 7.72
C ASP A 313 23.40 0.97 8.11
N PRO A 314 22.86 0.57 9.28
CA PRO A 314 21.57 1.04 9.75
C PRO A 314 21.45 2.56 9.86
N PRO A 315 22.47 3.32 10.34
CA PRO A 315 22.39 4.77 10.41
C PRO A 315 22.24 5.46 9.05
N ARG A 316 22.84 4.93 8.00
CA ARG A 316 22.71 5.42 6.63
C ARG A 316 21.31 5.09 6.09
N VAL A 317 20.85 3.84 6.24
CA VAL A 317 19.52 3.40 5.78
C VAL A 317 18.41 4.17 6.47
N MET A 318 18.52 4.48 7.74
CA MET A 318 17.58 5.35 8.46
C MET A 318 17.40 6.74 7.81
N LYS A 319 18.41 7.26 7.12
CA LYS A 319 18.35 8.56 6.41
C LYS A 319 17.94 8.42 4.96
N SER A 320 17.95 7.22 4.42
CA SER A 320 17.63 6.93 3.02
C SER A 320 16.12 6.96 2.79
N TYR A 321 15.73 7.27 1.56
CA TYR A 321 14.37 7.11 1.05
C TYR A 321 14.19 5.74 0.39
N PRO A 322 12.96 5.22 0.25
CA PRO A 322 12.71 3.91 -0.36
C PRO A 322 13.37 3.69 -1.73
N HIS A 323 13.30 4.69 -2.61
CA HIS A 323 13.89 4.62 -3.95
C HIS A 323 15.43 4.52 -3.99
N GLN A 324 16.10 4.66 -2.85
CA GLN A 324 17.55 4.52 -2.71
C GLN A 324 17.96 3.13 -2.24
N LEU A 325 17.00 2.22 -2.02
CA LEU A 325 17.23 0.86 -1.57
C LEU A 325 17.13 -0.14 -2.72
N SER A 326 17.88 -1.25 -2.62
CA SER A 326 17.63 -2.43 -3.46
C SER A 326 16.39 -3.19 -2.99
N GLY A 327 15.83 -4.06 -3.84
CA GLY A 327 14.67 -4.88 -3.49
C GLY A 327 14.86 -5.70 -2.22
N GLY A 328 15.99 -6.38 -2.09
CA GLY A 328 16.33 -7.16 -0.89
C GLY A 328 16.52 -6.29 0.36
N MET A 329 17.10 -5.08 0.23
CA MET A 329 17.18 -4.13 1.35
C MET A 329 15.79 -3.64 1.77
N ALA A 330 14.92 -3.33 0.81
CA ALA A 330 13.54 -2.90 1.10
C ALA A 330 12.75 -4.02 1.81
N GLN A 331 12.94 -5.28 1.39
CA GLN A 331 12.34 -6.44 2.06
C GLN A 331 12.81 -6.55 3.52
N ARG A 332 14.12 -6.47 3.76
CA ARG A 332 14.69 -6.49 5.13
C ARG A 332 14.17 -5.32 5.98
N VAL A 333 14.00 -4.14 5.39
CA VAL A 333 13.41 -2.97 6.08
C VAL A 333 11.95 -3.22 6.45
N LEU A 334 11.14 -3.85 5.58
CA LEU A 334 9.76 -4.21 5.90
C LEU A 334 9.70 -5.26 7.03
N ILE A 335 10.56 -6.28 6.97
CA ILE A 335 10.68 -7.26 8.07
C ILE A 335 11.04 -6.55 9.36
N ALA A 336 12.04 -5.64 9.35
CA ALA A 336 12.40 -4.86 10.52
C ALA A 336 11.22 -4.04 11.08
N GLY A 337 10.43 -3.42 10.20
CA GLY A 337 9.21 -2.68 10.58
C GLY A 337 8.16 -3.57 11.22
N ALA A 338 7.92 -4.75 10.64
CA ALA A 338 6.94 -5.71 11.13
C ALA A 338 7.27 -6.24 12.53
N ILE A 339 8.56 -6.49 12.84
CA ILE A 339 9.00 -7.03 14.14
C ILE A 339 9.37 -5.94 15.17
N ALA A 340 9.44 -4.67 14.78
CA ALA A 340 9.90 -3.59 15.65
C ALA A 340 9.06 -3.45 16.92
N GLY A 341 7.76 -3.68 16.82
CA GLY A 341 6.79 -3.66 17.92
C GLY A 341 6.80 -4.92 18.79
N LYS A 342 7.56 -5.97 18.46
CA LYS A 342 7.53 -7.29 19.09
C LYS A 342 6.11 -7.90 19.06
N PRO A 343 5.54 -8.12 17.88
CA PRO A 343 4.20 -8.67 17.77
C PRO A 343 4.14 -10.11 18.26
N SER A 344 2.96 -10.57 18.68
CA SER A 344 2.69 -11.97 19.01
C SER A 344 2.44 -12.84 17.76
N VAL A 345 2.05 -12.19 16.66
CA VAL A 345 1.76 -12.82 15.37
C VAL A 345 2.45 -12.05 14.25
N LEU A 346 3.17 -12.76 13.38
CA LEU A 346 3.70 -12.21 12.14
C LEU A 346 2.95 -12.81 10.96
N VAL A 347 2.43 -11.96 10.07
CA VAL A 347 1.75 -12.38 8.85
C VAL A 347 2.62 -11.97 7.67
N ALA A 348 2.99 -12.94 6.82
CA ALA A 348 3.81 -12.73 5.64
C ALA A 348 3.04 -13.16 4.38
N ASP A 349 2.68 -12.20 3.53
CA ASP A 349 1.97 -12.45 2.28
C ASP A 349 2.99 -12.51 1.13
N GLU A 350 3.30 -13.71 0.68
CA GLU A 350 4.29 -14.00 -0.36
C GLU A 350 5.65 -13.30 -0.12
N PRO A 351 6.30 -13.50 1.03
CA PRO A 351 7.44 -12.68 1.47
C PRO A 351 8.68 -12.80 0.59
N THR A 352 8.74 -13.77 -0.31
CA THR A 352 9.89 -14.05 -1.18
C THR A 352 9.59 -13.86 -2.66
N THR A 353 8.38 -13.44 -3.02
CA THR A 353 8.02 -13.17 -4.42
C THR A 353 8.88 -12.03 -4.99
N ALA A 354 9.37 -12.21 -6.22
CA ALA A 354 10.26 -11.30 -6.94
C ALA A 354 11.70 -11.17 -6.37
N LEU A 355 12.11 -12.10 -5.49
CA LEU A 355 13.50 -12.23 -5.04
C LEU A 355 14.20 -13.35 -5.83
N ASP A 356 15.51 -13.22 -6.03
CA ASP A 356 16.31 -14.33 -6.52
C ASP A 356 16.42 -15.46 -5.48
N VAL A 357 16.77 -16.66 -5.92
CA VAL A 357 16.77 -17.89 -5.09
C VAL A 357 17.66 -17.75 -3.85
N THR A 358 18.80 -17.04 -3.98
CA THR A 358 19.73 -16.87 -2.86
C THR A 358 19.15 -15.94 -1.81
N VAL A 359 18.62 -14.79 -2.22
CA VAL A 359 17.99 -13.82 -1.32
C VAL A 359 16.71 -14.42 -0.69
N GLN A 360 15.97 -15.24 -1.46
CA GLN A 360 14.81 -15.97 -0.92
C GLN A 360 15.21 -16.86 0.27
N ALA A 361 16.25 -17.69 0.12
CA ALA A 361 16.72 -18.57 1.19
C ALA A 361 17.17 -17.75 2.42
N GLU A 362 17.92 -16.65 2.21
CA GLU A 362 18.33 -15.77 3.32
C GLU A 362 17.14 -15.14 4.06
N VAL A 363 16.08 -14.74 3.33
CA VAL A 363 14.88 -14.16 3.94
C VAL A 363 14.09 -15.20 4.73
N LEU A 364 13.96 -16.43 4.22
CA LEU A 364 13.28 -17.52 4.93
C LEU A 364 14.02 -17.92 6.21
N GLU A 365 15.36 -18.04 6.14
CA GLU A 365 16.18 -18.33 7.32
C GLU A 365 16.06 -17.20 8.37
N LEU A 366 16.10 -15.94 7.94
CA LEU A 366 15.89 -14.80 8.82
C LEU A 366 14.50 -14.86 9.49
N LEU A 367 13.44 -15.19 8.76
CA LEU A 367 12.09 -15.31 9.32
C LEU A 367 12.00 -16.44 10.35
N ARG A 368 12.67 -17.57 10.10
CA ARG A 368 12.75 -18.69 11.03
C ARG A 368 13.47 -18.31 12.33
N GLU A 369 14.64 -17.65 12.20
CA GLU A 369 15.41 -17.17 13.37
C GLU A 369 14.59 -16.19 14.20
N LEU A 370 13.93 -15.22 13.56
CA LEU A 370 13.11 -14.22 14.24
C LEU A 370 11.89 -14.84 14.93
N GLN A 371 11.25 -15.82 14.28
CA GLN A 371 10.11 -16.55 14.83
C GLN A 371 10.52 -17.30 16.12
N GLN A 372 11.66 -18.00 16.12
CA GLN A 372 12.19 -18.69 17.28
C GLN A 372 12.62 -17.72 18.40
N GLU A 373 13.34 -16.65 18.06
CA GLU A 373 13.83 -15.64 19.00
C GLU A 373 12.68 -14.95 19.75
N TYR A 374 11.66 -14.52 19.02
CA TYR A 374 10.51 -13.80 19.58
C TYR A 374 9.37 -14.73 20.03
N ARG A 375 9.43 -16.03 19.73
CA ARG A 375 8.38 -17.01 19.97
C ARG A 375 7.01 -16.59 19.44
N MET A 376 7.01 -15.85 18.32
CA MET A 376 5.79 -15.36 17.68
C MET A 376 5.18 -16.45 16.79
N ALA A 377 3.85 -16.45 16.65
CA ALA A 377 3.20 -17.23 15.60
C ALA A 377 3.51 -16.60 14.23
N LEU A 378 3.78 -17.42 13.22
CA LEU A 378 4.08 -16.97 11.87
C LEU A 378 3.06 -17.55 10.88
N VAL A 379 2.32 -16.71 10.17
CA VAL A 379 1.40 -17.11 9.10
C VAL A 379 2.02 -16.73 7.77
N ILE A 380 2.35 -17.70 6.93
CA ILE A 380 2.92 -17.49 5.60
C ILE A 380 1.88 -17.84 4.54
N VAL A 381 1.53 -16.86 3.71
CA VAL A 381 0.75 -17.11 2.50
C VAL A 381 1.70 -17.25 1.32
N THR A 382 1.60 -18.36 0.61
CA THR A 382 2.43 -18.61 -0.57
C THR A 382 1.74 -19.55 -1.55
N HIS A 383 2.17 -19.54 -2.80
CA HIS A 383 1.85 -20.56 -3.79
C HIS A 383 3.01 -21.53 -4.00
N ASN A 384 4.15 -21.33 -3.32
CA ASN A 384 5.36 -22.14 -3.46
C ASN A 384 5.43 -23.20 -2.33
N PHE A 385 5.24 -24.45 -2.70
CA PHE A 385 5.33 -25.60 -1.78
C PHE A 385 6.75 -25.82 -1.23
N GLY A 386 7.79 -25.42 -1.95
CA GLY A 386 9.16 -25.46 -1.45
C GLY A 386 9.36 -24.58 -0.22
N VAL A 387 8.76 -23.38 -0.22
CA VAL A 387 8.77 -22.47 0.94
C VAL A 387 8.05 -23.12 2.14
N VAL A 388 6.90 -23.78 1.88
CA VAL A 388 6.15 -24.44 2.93
C VAL A 388 6.93 -25.61 3.54
N ALA A 389 7.53 -26.45 2.70
CA ALA A 389 8.34 -27.59 3.14
C ALA A 389 9.56 -27.14 3.97
N ASP A 390 10.11 -25.97 3.66
CA ASP A 390 11.30 -25.45 4.31
C ASP A 390 11.02 -24.84 5.70
N ILE A 391 9.95 -24.07 5.87
CA ILE A 391 9.78 -23.25 7.08
C ILE A 391 8.53 -23.59 7.92
N CYS A 392 7.47 -24.19 7.36
CA CYS A 392 6.20 -24.36 8.04
C CYS A 392 6.14 -25.63 8.89
N ASP A 393 5.44 -25.57 10.03
CA ASP A 393 5.10 -26.75 10.86
C ASP A 393 3.82 -27.42 10.37
N ARG A 394 2.83 -26.61 10.01
CA ARG A 394 1.51 -27.04 9.54
C ARG A 394 1.10 -26.25 8.31
N VAL A 395 0.33 -26.87 7.44
CA VAL A 395 -0.17 -26.27 6.21
C VAL A 395 -1.68 -26.39 6.09
N VAL A 396 -2.29 -25.34 5.59
CA VAL A 396 -3.68 -25.24 5.18
C VAL A 396 -3.74 -25.10 3.67
N VAL A 397 -4.41 -26.01 2.99
CA VAL A 397 -4.61 -25.98 1.55
C VAL A 397 -5.98 -25.41 1.26
N MET A 398 -6.05 -24.33 0.50
CA MET A 398 -7.29 -23.66 0.14
C MET A 398 -7.61 -23.81 -1.35
N ARG A 399 -8.89 -24.04 -1.64
CA ARG A 399 -9.46 -24.09 -2.99
C ARG A 399 -10.83 -23.42 -3.01
N ASN A 400 -11.07 -22.51 -3.94
CA ASN A 400 -12.39 -21.85 -4.14
C ASN A 400 -13.02 -21.31 -2.85
N GLY A 401 -12.22 -20.67 -1.96
CA GLY A 401 -12.74 -20.10 -0.72
C GLY A 401 -12.94 -21.07 0.43
N GLU A 402 -12.60 -22.33 0.28
CA GLU A 402 -12.73 -23.37 1.29
C GLU A 402 -11.37 -23.97 1.67
N ILE A 403 -11.28 -24.51 2.89
CA ILE A 403 -10.13 -25.30 3.32
C ILE A 403 -10.40 -26.75 2.89
N VAL A 404 -9.54 -27.28 2.00
CA VAL A 404 -9.67 -28.65 1.50
C VAL A 404 -8.83 -29.64 2.26
N GLU A 405 -7.73 -29.20 2.87
CA GLU A 405 -6.87 -30.05 3.69
C GLU A 405 -6.08 -29.23 4.71
N VAL A 406 -5.86 -29.82 5.90
CA VAL A 406 -5.01 -29.27 6.97
C VAL A 406 -4.18 -30.37 7.59
N GLY A 407 -2.90 -30.11 7.84
CA GLY A 407 -2.06 -31.08 8.53
C GLY A 407 -0.63 -30.62 8.73
N ALA A 408 0.14 -31.42 9.49
CA ALA A 408 1.57 -31.25 9.55
C ALA A 408 2.19 -31.35 8.15
N VAL A 409 3.22 -30.55 7.90
CA VAL A 409 3.85 -30.43 6.57
C VAL A 409 4.32 -31.80 6.09
N GLU A 410 5.00 -32.60 6.93
CA GLU A 410 5.51 -33.90 6.57
C GLU A 410 4.39 -34.86 6.12
N ARG A 411 3.23 -34.83 6.80
CA ARG A 411 2.08 -35.66 6.45
C ARG A 411 1.48 -35.26 5.09
N ILE A 412 1.31 -33.97 4.85
CA ILE A 412 0.71 -33.46 3.61
C ILE A 412 1.60 -33.78 2.41
N PHE A 413 2.92 -33.69 2.56
CA PHE A 413 3.86 -34.03 1.48
C PHE A 413 4.00 -35.53 1.26
N ALA A 414 4.01 -36.35 2.33
CA ALA A 414 4.17 -37.81 2.21
C ALA A 414 2.90 -38.52 1.75
N ASN A 415 1.73 -38.08 2.20
CA ASN A 415 0.45 -38.74 1.92
C ASN A 415 -0.71 -37.75 1.94
N PRO A 416 -0.86 -36.91 0.90
CA PRO A 416 -1.96 -35.98 0.79
C PRO A 416 -3.30 -36.71 0.68
N ALA A 417 -4.28 -36.31 1.49
CA ALA A 417 -5.59 -36.93 1.55
C ALA A 417 -6.48 -36.41 0.39
N SER A 418 -6.32 -35.15 0.00
CA SER A 418 -7.06 -34.53 -1.09
C SER A 418 -6.38 -34.76 -2.44
N ASP A 419 -7.16 -35.14 -3.47
CA ASP A 419 -6.65 -35.26 -4.85
C ASP A 419 -6.11 -33.90 -5.35
N TYR A 420 -6.78 -32.81 -4.99
CA TYR A 420 -6.32 -31.46 -5.33
C TYR A 420 -4.96 -31.13 -4.71
N THR A 421 -4.73 -31.49 -3.45
CA THR A 421 -3.42 -31.31 -2.80
C THR A 421 -2.33 -32.10 -3.52
N ARG A 422 -2.66 -33.33 -3.95
CA ARG A 422 -1.73 -34.20 -4.69
C ARG A 422 -1.38 -33.59 -6.06
N GLU A 423 -2.38 -33.09 -6.80
CA GLU A 423 -2.16 -32.40 -8.07
C GLU A 423 -1.30 -31.14 -7.91
N LEU A 424 -1.57 -30.33 -6.87
CA LEU A 424 -0.80 -29.12 -6.58
C LEU A 424 0.66 -29.39 -6.24
N ILE A 425 0.93 -30.44 -5.43
CA ILE A 425 2.29 -30.86 -5.08
C ILE A 425 3.00 -31.39 -6.34
N ALA A 426 2.35 -32.25 -7.12
CA ALA A 426 2.91 -32.79 -8.38
C ALA A 426 3.27 -31.65 -9.34
N ALA A 427 2.37 -30.70 -9.57
CA ALA A 427 2.61 -29.55 -10.45
C ALA A 427 3.77 -28.64 -9.97
N SER A 428 4.03 -28.57 -8.67
CA SER A 428 5.15 -27.79 -8.14
C SER A 428 6.48 -28.53 -8.22
N LEU A 429 6.47 -29.86 -8.25
CA LEU A 429 7.64 -30.72 -8.39
C LEU A 429 8.05 -30.91 -9.87
N ASP A 430 7.08 -30.95 -10.81
CA ASP A 430 7.36 -31.04 -12.25
C ASP A 430 8.14 -29.81 -12.78
N GLY A 431 8.10 -28.68 -12.11
CA GLY A 431 8.97 -27.54 -12.37
C GLY A 431 10.38 -27.65 -11.79
N ALA A 432 10.65 -28.69 -11.00
CA ALA A 432 11.88 -28.92 -10.26
C ALA A 432 12.72 -30.10 -10.81
N GLU A 433 12.50 -30.52 -12.06
CA GLU A 433 13.49 -31.38 -12.73
C GLU A 433 14.86 -30.72 -12.61
N SER A 434 15.76 -31.40 -11.90
CA SER A 434 17.09 -30.84 -11.64
C SER A 434 17.76 -30.56 -13.00
N ARG A 435 18.39 -29.41 -13.12
CA ARG A 435 19.15 -29.02 -14.32
C ARG A 435 20.15 -30.10 -14.73
N SER A 436 20.59 -30.95 -13.80
CA SER A 436 21.43 -32.12 -14.04
C SER A 436 20.70 -33.28 -14.77
N GLU A 437 19.39 -33.43 -14.63
CA GLU A 437 18.60 -34.43 -15.37
C GLU A 437 18.22 -33.92 -16.77
N LEU A 438 17.93 -32.63 -16.92
CA LEU A 438 17.75 -31.98 -18.21
C LEU A 438 19.06 -31.95 -19.04
N ASP A 439 20.21 -31.69 -18.42
CA ASP A 439 21.52 -31.74 -19.07
C ASP A 439 21.95 -33.19 -19.43
N ALA A 440 21.51 -34.19 -18.64
CA ALA A 440 21.72 -35.60 -18.95
C ALA A 440 20.81 -36.11 -20.08
N ALA A 441 19.57 -35.60 -20.18
CA ALA A 441 18.61 -35.94 -21.24
C ALA A 441 18.93 -35.21 -22.59
N GLN A 442 19.65 -34.08 -22.54
CA GLN A 442 20.09 -33.31 -23.71
C GLN A 442 21.54 -33.59 -24.16
N ALA A 443 22.26 -34.53 -23.53
CA ALA A 443 23.57 -34.95 -23.98
C ALA A 443 23.43 -35.58 -25.39
N PRO A 444 23.93 -34.94 -26.46
CA PRO A 444 23.69 -35.47 -27.80
C PRO A 444 24.55 -36.73 -27.99
N GLU A 445 23.96 -37.80 -28.54
CA GLU A 445 24.62 -38.99 -29.09
C GLU A 445 25.61 -38.72 -30.20
N THR A 446 26.04 -37.48 -30.40
CA THR A 446 26.85 -37.00 -31.54
C THR A 446 28.35 -37.03 -31.30
N ARG A 447 28.88 -37.86 -30.36
CA ARG A 447 30.32 -37.99 -30.14
C ARG A 447 30.92 -39.35 -30.55
N LYS A 448 30.15 -40.22 -31.22
CA LYS A 448 30.67 -41.52 -31.73
C LYS A 448 30.87 -41.62 -33.25
N ALA A 449 30.68 -40.55 -34.00
CA ALA A 449 30.76 -40.59 -35.47
C ALA A 449 31.92 -39.78 -36.08
N VAL A 450 32.95 -39.37 -35.34
CA VAL A 450 34.11 -38.62 -35.88
C VAL A 450 35.46 -39.26 -35.54
N LEU A 451 35.47 -40.55 -35.11
CA LEU A 451 36.70 -41.34 -34.99
C LEU A 451 36.50 -42.75 -35.56
N ALA A 452 36.05 -42.83 -36.82
CA ALA A 452 36.18 -44.02 -37.65
C ALA A 452 36.58 -43.56 -39.08
#